data_499646ba6b159c3dffdd1f8a0a8c75e3
#
_entry.id   499646ba6b159c3dffdd1f8a0a8c75e3
#
_cell.length_a   1.000
_cell.length_b   1.000
_cell.length_c   1.000
_cell.angle_alpha   90.00
_cell.angle_beta   90.00
_cell.angle_gamma   90.00
#
_symmetry.space_group_name_H-M   'P 1'
#
loop_
_entity.id
_entity.type
_entity.pdbx_description
1 polymer ?
#
loop_
_entity_poly.entity_id
_entity_poly.type
_entity_poly.pdbx_seq_one_letter_code
_entity_poly.pdbx_strand_id
1 'polypeptide(L)'
;MRLAIIRQRYAPAGGAERFFEGALEALLERNVAISLYTRSWPQTKLQLIEPVICDPWFAGSLWREWGFARAVGRVIGRSKANLVESHERLLCCDVYRARDGVHAVWLDERRKGATALDRLRLTLSPYNRYMLGVEQRLFASPWLQAVICNSKMVRDEIRDRFGLPESKLPVVYNAVDTEVFHPRLRAERSTVLQRIGIDETATVFLLAGSGYEHSGAGAAIEALAELPPPAHLIITGRGRHADRYRELAHSQGAAGRVTMTGAETDPRAYYCAADAFVLPTIYDPSPESTLEAMACGLPVVTSTKSGAAELLLEYDGGLVCPAGDVAGLAAQMRTLLDPVTRSRLGANARRAVLPLTPAAITLQLVLLYRDLLAATVHAKAAAKRAAGGDTAPSTTPGETAPPVSAAGASAPAAPATATKDAAAAPPILQSLADSAETAPPAGTAPPDPPTP
;
A
#
# COMPACT_ATOMS: atom_id res chain seq x y z
N MET A 1 7.17 -8.92 -22.93
CA MET A 1 6.79 -9.62 -21.68
C MET A 1 5.29 -9.83 -21.67
N ARG A 2 4.81 -10.99 -21.19
CA ARG A 2 3.38 -11.28 -21.01
C ARG A 2 3.09 -11.45 -19.53
N LEU A 3 2.20 -10.63 -18.98
CA LEU A 3 1.82 -10.62 -17.58
C LEU A 3 0.34 -11.02 -17.45
N ALA A 4 0.04 -11.99 -16.61
CA ALA A 4 -1.32 -12.28 -16.18
C ALA A 4 -1.55 -11.61 -14.83
N ILE A 5 -2.57 -10.76 -14.74
CA ILE A 5 -2.96 -10.09 -13.51
C ILE A 5 -4.30 -10.65 -13.06
N ILE A 6 -4.38 -11.04 -11.80
CA ILE A 6 -5.61 -11.57 -11.20
C ILE A 6 -6.13 -10.53 -10.20
N ARG A 7 -7.31 -9.98 -10.48
CA ARG A 7 -8.01 -9.03 -9.60
C ARG A 7 -9.51 -9.26 -9.65
N GLN A 8 -10.10 -9.61 -8.52
CA GLN A 8 -11.50 -10.03 -8.44
C GLN A 8 -12.49 -8.93 -8.82
N ARG A 9 -12.25 -7.71 -8.37
CA ARG A 9 -13.15 -6.58 -8.56
C ARG A 9 -12.42 -5.35 -9.06
N TYR A 10 -13.11 -4.64 -9.90
CA TYR A 10 -12.74 -3.32 -10.35
C TYR A 10 -13.92 -2.36 -10.07
N ALA A 11 -13.66 -1.24 -9.39
CA ALA A 11 -14.66 -0.23 -9.05
C ALA A 11 -14.17 1.16 -9.51
N PRO A 12 -14.71 1.74 -10.59
CA PRO A 12 -14.15 2.92 -11.27
C PRO A 12 -13.98 4.19 -10.41
N ALA A 13 -14.57 4.23 -9.22
CA ALA A 13 -14.65 5.44 -8.40
C ALA A 13 -13.61 5.49 -7.24
N GLY A 14 -12.70 4.52 -7.12
CA GLY A 14 -11.73 4.44 -6.03
C GLY A 14 -10.34 4.99 -6.38
N GLY A 15 -9.57 5.48 -5.38
CA GLY A 15 -8.16 5.86 -5.56
C GLY A 15 -7.30 4.69 -6.04
N ALA A 16 -7.51 3.51 -5.43
CA ALA A 16 -6.86 2.26 -5.78
C ALA A 16 -7.10 1.82 -7.23
N GLU A 17 -8.27 2.12 -7.75
CA GLU A 17 -8.62 1.80 -9.14
C GLU A 17 -7.95 2.76 -10.11
N ARG A 18 -7.90 4.05 -9.79
CA ARG A 18 -7.16 5.04 -10.60
C ARG A 18 -5.67 4.70 -10.68
N PHE A 19 -5.08 4.31 -9.54
CA PHE A 19 -3.69 3.84 -9.53
C PHE A 19 -3.51 2.57 -10.37
N PHE A 20 -4.41 1.59 -10.23
CA PHE A 20 -4.35 0.34 -10.98
C PHE A 20 -4.47 0.58 -12.49
N GLU A 21 -5.39 1.44 -12.95
CA GLU A 21 -5.49 1.83 -14.36
C GLU A 21 -4.21 2.48 -14.86
N GLY A 22 -3.70 3.47 -14.14
CA GLY A 22 -2.44 4.13 -14.52
C GLY A 22 -1.25 3.18 -14.56
N ALA A 23 -1.19 2.20 -13.66
CA ALA A 23 -0.16 1.16 -13.69
C ALA A 23 -0.32 0.24 -14.92
N LEU A 24 -1.54 -0.13 -15.28
CA LEU A 24 -1.81 -0.92 -16.49
C LEU A 24 -1.44 -0.14 -17.77
N GLU A 25 -1.84 1.12 -17.87
CA GLU A 25 -1.48 2.01 -18.99
C GLU A 25 0.03 2.09 -19.16
N ALA A 26 0.74 2.39 -18.10
CA ALA A 26 2.19 2.52 -18.12
C ALA A 26 2.93 1.20 -18.41
N LEU A 27 2.35 0.04 -18.06
CA LEU A 27 2.86 -1.27 -18.47
C LEU A 27 2.64 -1.52 -19.96
N LEU A 28 1.46 -1.15 -20.50
CA LEU A 28 1.13 -1.25 -21.92
C LEU A 28 2.05 -0.38 -22.78
N GLU A 29 2.31 0.87 -22.38
CA GLU A 29 3.26 1.78 -23.03
C GLU A 29 4.67 1.19 -23.12
N ARG A 30 5.04 0.32 -22.18
CA ARG A 30 6.32 -0.40 -22.16
C ARG A 30 6.29 -1.75 -22.87
N ASN A 31 5.29 -1.98 -23.74
CA ASN A 31 5.09 -3.21 -24.50
C ASN A 31 4.97 -4.48 -23.64
N VAL A 32 4.33 -4.37 -22.48
CA VAL A 32 3.93 -5.51 -21.67
C VAL A 32 2.53 -5.93 -22.10
N ALA A 33 2.39 -7.13 -22.66
CA ALA A 33 1.08 -7.70 -22.97
C ALA A 33 0.40 -8.15 -21.67
N ILE A 34 -0.83 -7.70 -21.43
CA ILE A 34 -1.55 -7.96 -20.18
C ILE A 34 -2.81 -8.77 -20.47
N SER A 35 -2.99 -9.85 -19.70
CA SER A 35 -4.24 -10.60 -19.60
C SER A 35 -4.80 -10.42 -18.19
N LEU A 36 -6.00 -9.84 -18.07
CA LEU A 36 -6.63 -9.55 -16.78
C LEU A 36 -7.69 -10.61 -16.44
N TYR A 37 -7.51 -11.33 -15.36
CA TYR A 37 -8.47 -12.31 -14.83
C TYR A 37 -9.33 -11.64 -13.76
N THR A 38 -10.61 -11.46 -14.03
CA THR A 38 -11.52 -10.69 -13.18
C THR A 38 -12.94 -11.24 -13.23
N ARG A 39 -13.79 -10.85 -12.28
CA ARG A 39 -15.23 -11.16 -12.31
C ARG A 39 -15.99 -10.28 -13.29
N SER A 40 -15.61 -9.03 -13.38
CA SER A 40 -16.24 -8.07 -14.28
C SER A 40 -15.22 -7.03 -14.71
N TRP A 41 -15.34 -6.59 -15.95
CA TRP A 41 -14.53 -5.52 -16.49
C TRP A 41 -15.47 -4.55 -17.21
N PRO A 42 -15.66 -3.33 -16.72
CA PRO A 42 -16.39 -2.33 -17.46
C PRO A 42 -15.61 -1.98 -18.73
N GLN A 43 -16.33 -1.60 -19.79
CA GLN A 43 -15.66 -1.07 -20.99
C GLN A 43 -14.94 0.23 -20.62
N THR A 44 -13.65 0.14 -20.40
CA THR A 44 -12.77 1.27 -20.10
C THR A 44 -12.00 1.69 -21.33
N LYS A 45 -11.25 2.80 -21.19
CA LYS A 45 -10.34 3.29 -22.25
C LYS A 45 -9.21 2.31 -22.58
N LEU A 46 -8.98 1.29 -21.78
CA LEU A 46 -7.90 0.29 -21.92
C LEU A 46 -8.31 -0.85 -22.86
N GLN A 47 -8.54 -0.53 -24.14
CA GLN A 47 -8.94 -1.51 -25.18
C GLN A 47 -7.87 -2.58 -25.47
N LEU A 48 -6.61 -2.36 -25.03
CA LEU A 48 -5.49 -3.28 -25.26
C LEU A 48 -5.40 -4.41 -24.22
N ILE A 49 -6.26 -4.42 -23.22
CA ILE A 49 -6.30 -5.47 -22.18
C ILE A 49 -7.35 -6.50 -22.58
N GLU A 50 -6.95 -7.76 -22.61
CA GLU A 50 -7.86 -8.88 -22.80
C GLU A 50 -8.41 -9.36 -21.44
N PRO A 51 -9.67 -9.02 -21.08
CA PRO A 51 -10.25 -9.52 -19.84
C PRO A 51 -10.68 -10.98 -19.99
N VAL A 52 -10.23 -11.82 -19.09
CA VAL A 52 -10.72 -13.19 -18.93
C VAL A 52 -11.73 -13.19 -17.78
N ILE A 53 -13.00 -13.26 -18.12
CA ILE A 53 -14.09 -13.21 -17.13
C ILE A 53 -14.20 -14.54 -16.38
N CYS A 54 -14.01 -14.45 -15.06
CA CYS A 54 -14.11 -15.58 -14.12
C CYS A 54 -15.18 -15.24 -13.07
N ASP A 55 -16.46 -15.32 -13.44
CA ASP A 55 -17.59 -14.94 -12.58
C ASP A 55 -18.51 -16.14 -12.24
N PRO A 56 -18.08 -17.05 -11.36
CA PRO A 56 -18.97 -18.08 -10.87
C PRO A 56 -20.05 -17.51 -9.96
N TRP A 57 -21.24 -18.14 -9.98
CA TRP A 57 -22.30 -17.79 -9.03
C TRP A 57 -21.82 -17.99 -7.58
N PHE A 58 -22.28 -17.14 -6.66
CA PHE A 58 -21.90 -17.19 -5.25
C PHE A 58 -23.03 -16.74 -4.31
N ALA A 59 -23.05 -17.29 -3.12
CA ALA A 59 -23.84 -16.83 -1.98
C ALA A 59 -22.91 -16.55 -0.79
N GLY A 60 -22.82 -15.26 -0.43
CA GLY A 60 -21.96 -14.79 0.65
C GLY A 60 -20.46 -14.70 0.32
N SER A 61 -19.70 -14.18 1.27
CA SER A 61 -18.28 -13.82 1.06
C SER A 61 -17.39 -15.04 0.87
N LEU A 62 -17.57 -16.09 1.67
CA LEU A 62 -16.77 -17.31 1.56
C LEU A 62 -16.86 -17.95 0.16
N TRP A 63 -18.08 -18.10 -0.34
CA TRP A 63 -18.31 -18.72 -1.64
C TRP A 63 -17.80 -17.86 -2.79
N ARG A 64 -17.86 -16.56 -2.61
CA ARG A 64 -17.31 -15.60 -3.55
C ARG A 64 -15.79 -15.80 -3.72
N GLU A 65 -15.04 -15.86 -2.62
CA GLU A 65 -13.57 -16.02 -2.65
C GLU A 65 -13.18 -17.40 -3.18
N TRP A 66 -13.78 -18.46 -2.62
CA TRP A 66 -13.50 -19.83 -3.04
C TRP A 66 -13.88 -20.08 -4.50
N GLY A 67 -15.05 -19.61 -4.93
CA GLY A 67 -15.55 -19.78 -6.29
C GLY A 67 -14.65 -19.08 -7.31
N PHE A 68 -14.23 -17.84 -7.02
CA PHE A 68 -13.31 -17.09 -7.86
C PHE A 68 -11.96 -17.82 -7.96
N ALA A 69 -11.38 -18.20 -6.83
CA ALA A 69 -10.11 -18.94 -6.80
C ALA A 69 -10.16 -20.22 -7.65
N ARG A 70 -11.27 -20.97 -7.57
CA ARG A 70 -11.47 -22.19 -8.36
C ARG A 70 -11.67 -21.89 -9.86
N ALA A 71 -12.40 -20.81 -10.20
CA ALA A 71 -12.62 -20.42 -11.60
C ALA A 71 -11.30 -19.99 -12.26
N VAL A 72 -10.53 -19.13 -11.61
CA VAL A 72 -9.20 -18.71 -12.09
C VAL A 72 -8.26 -19.90 -12.20
N GLY A 73 -8.18 -20.77 -11.19
CA GLY A 73 -7.30 -21.94 -11.21
C GLY A 73 -7.55 -22.89 -12.37
N ARG A 74 -8.79 -22.95 -12.91
CA ARG A 74 -9.12 -23.78 -14.09
C ARG A 74 -8.60 -23.24 -15.41
N VAL A 75 -8.45 -21.91 -15.51
CA VAL A 75 -8.12 -21.22 -16.77
C VAL A 75 -6.69 -20.72 -16.81
N ILE A 76 -6.09 -20.39 -15.66
CA ILE A 76 -4.76 -19.79 -15.59
C ILE A 76 -3.67 -20.70 -16.12
N GLY A 77 -3.79 -22.03 -15.97
CA GLY A 77 -2.85 -23.02 -16.51
C GLY A 77 -2.76 -23.03 -18.04
N ARG A 78 -3.73 -22.46 -18.72
CA ARG A 78 -3.73 -22.29 -20.19
C ARG A 78 -3.15 -20.94 -20.62
N SER A 79 -2.83 -20.06 -19.67
CA SER A 79 -2.23 -18.77 -19.94
C SER A 79 -0.84 -18.94 -20.58
N LYS A 80 -0.54 -18.10 -21.56
CA LYS A 80 0.81 -17.96 -22.12
C LYS A 80 1.63 -16.89 -21.39
N ALA A 81 1.21 -16.49 -20.18
CA ALA A 81 1.92 -15.50 -19.37
C ALA A 81 3.30 -16.02 -18.96
N ASN A 82 4.24 -15.10 -18.92
CA ASN A 82 5.58 -15.37 -18.39
C ASN A 82 5.59 -15.28 -16.86
N LEU A 83 4.68 -14.46 -16.30
CA LEU A 83 4.53 -14.22 -14.87
C LEU A 83 3.05 -14.04 -14.55
N VAL A 84 2.60 -14.61 -13.43
CA VAL A 84 1.25 -14.49 -12.90
C VAL A 84 1.30 -13.69 -11.61
N GLU A 85 0.76 -12.47 -11.63
CA GLU A 85 0.56 -11.65 -10.43
C GLU A 85 -0.87 -11.78 -9.93
N SER A 86 -1.06 -11.93 -8.63
CA SER A 86 -2.37 -11.91 -7.99
C SER A 86 -2.48 -10.81 -6.95
N HIS A 87 -3.56 -10.04 -7.02
CA HIS A 87 -3.99 -9.11 -5.97
C HIS A 87 -4.90 -9.81 -4.93
N GLU A 88 -5.28 -11.05 -5.23
CA GLU A 88 -6.12 -11.89 -4.37
C GLU A 88 -5.29 -13.01 -3.76
N ARG A 89 -5.69 -13.50 -2.58
CA ARG A 89 -5.02 -14.64 -1.93
C ARG A 89 -5.30 -15.95 -2.67
N LEU A 90 -4.53 -16.22 -3.74
CA LEU A 90 -4.64 -17.39 -4.60
C LEU A 90 -3.33 -18.19 -4.61
N LEU A 91 -3.45 -19.53 -4.72
CA LEU A 91 -2.28 -20.41 -4.75
C LEU A 91 -1.63 -20.55 -6.13
N CYS A 92 -2.28 -20.03 -7.17
CA CYS A 92 -1.85 -20.17 -8.57
C CYS A 92 -1.14 -18.93 -9.11
N CYS A 93 -0.38 -18.22 -8.27
CA CYS A 93 0.39 -17.05 -8.68
C CYS A 93 1.88 -17.23 -8.40
N ASP A 94 2.69 -16.56 -9.21
CA ASP A 94 4.14 -16.42 -9.02
C ASP A 94 4.46 -15.25 -8.09
N VAL A 95 3.67 -14.17 -8.20
CA VAL A 95 3.79 -12.95 -7.41
C VAL A 95 2.46 -12.66 -6.74
N TYR A 96 2.49 -12.45 -5.44
CA TYR A 96 1.34 -11.97 -4.69
C TYR A 96 1.52 -10.50 -4.32
N ARG A 97 0.56 -9.65 -4.60
CA ARG A 97 0.53 -8.26 -4.13
C ARG A 97 -0.29 -8.18 -2.85
N ALA A 98 0.39 -8.01 -1.71
CA ALA A 98 -0.22 -8.00 -0.38
C ALA A 98 -0.94 -6.68 -0.08
N ARG A 99 -1.89 -6.31 -0.94
CA ARG A 99 -2.63 -5.06 -0.91
C ARG A 99 -3.43 -4.88 0.38
N ASP A 100 -4.11 -5.94 0.81
CA ASP A 100 -4.94 -5.95 2.01
C ASP A 100 -4.16 -6.39 3.27
N GLY A 101 -2.82 -6.39 3.20
CA GLY A 101 -1.95 -6.82 4.28
C GLY A 101 -2.14 -8.28 4.70
N VAL A 102 -1.94 -8.55 5.99
CA VAL A 102 -2.00 -9.88 6.60
C VAL A 102 -3.34 -10.06 7.30
N HIS A 103 -4.19 -10.98 6.80
CA HIS A 103 -5.53 -11.24 7.36
C HIS A 103 -5.47 -11.70 8.82
N ALA A 104 -4.47 -12.50 9.16
CA ALA A 104 -4.26 -12.94 10.53
C ALA A 104 -3.98 -11.78 11.48
N VAL A 105 -3.16 -10.80 11.08
CA VAL A 105 -2.86 -9.60 11.88
C VAL A 105 -4.09 -8.72 11.99
N TRP A 106 -4.82 -8.50 10.91
CA TRP A 106 -6.08 -7.77 10.93
C TRP A 106 -7.09 -8.39 11.93
N LEU A 107 -7.19 -9.72 11.98
CA LEU A 107 -8.04 -10.40 12.95
C LEU A 107 -7.57 -10.20 14.39
N ASP A 108 -6.26 -10.22 14.61
CA ASP A 108 -5.68 -10.00 15.95
C ASP A 108 -5.97 -8.57 16.43
N GLU A 109 -5.82 -7.56 15.57
CA GLU A 109 -6.17 -6.18 15.92
C GLU A 109 -7.67 -6.01 16.20
N ARG A 110 -8.54 -6.60 15.38
CA ARG A 110 -9.99 -6.58 15.64
C ARG A 110 -10.41 -7.23 16.94
N ARG A 111 -9.67 -8.24 17.39
CA ARG A 111 -9.98 -8.93 18.66
C ARG A 111 -9.64 -8.09 19.90
N LYS A 112 -8.70 -7.15 19.80
CA LYS A 112 -8.26 -6.34 20.95
C LYS A 112 -9.40 -5.53 21.55
N GLY A 113 -10.20 -4.85 20.72
CA GLY A 113 -11.36 -4.05 21.15
C GLY A 113 -12.71 -4.79 21.17
N ALA A 114 -12.74 -6.09 20.84
CA ALA A 114 -13.98 -6.84 20.66
C ALA A 114 -14.52 -7.42 21.97
N THR A 115 -15.87 -7.50 22.11
CA THR A 115 -16.52 -8.24 23.18
C THR A 115 -16.21 -9.74 23.11
N ALA A 116 -16.42 -10.48 24.20
CA ALA A 116 -16.21 -11.95 24.22
C ALA A 116 -17.04 -12.66 23.12
N LEU A 117 -18.28 -12.20 22.91
CA LEU A 117 -19.16 -12.76 21.87
C LEU A 117 -18.63 -12.47 20.47
N ASP A 118 -18.14 -11.26 20.21
CA ASP A 118 -17.60 -10.89 18.91
C ASP A 118 -16.28 -11.61 18.64
N ARG A 119 -15.42 -11.79 19.65
CA ARG A 119 -14.22 -12.65 19.53
C ARG A 119 -14.57 -14.07 19.12
N LEU A 120 -15.62 -14.65 19.74
CA LEU A 120 -16.10 -15.98 19.39
C LEU A 120 -16.62 -16.02 17.95
N ARG A 121 -17.44 -15.03 17.52
CA ARG A 121 -17.93 -14.90 16.15
C ARG A 121 -16.80 -14.77 15.13
N LEU A 122 -15.80 -13.95 15.40
CA LEU A 122 -14.61 -13.81 14.54
C LEU A 122 -13.85 -15.12 14.39
N THR A 123 -13.70 -15.87 15.49
CA THR A 123 -12.97 -17.14 15.51
C THR A 123 -13.73 -18.28 14.81
N LEU A 124 -15.04 -18.36 15.00
CA LEU A 124 -15.89 -19.40 14.40
C LEU A 124 -16.28 -19.08 12.94
N SER A 125 -16.03 -17.87 12.46
CA SER A 125 -16.37 -17.46 11.08
C SER A 125 -15.75 -18.40 10.04
N PRO A 126 -16.55 -19.13 9.23
CA PRO A 126 -16.01 -19.99 8.17
C PRO A 126 -15.18 -19.21 7.15
N TYR A 127 -15.55 -17.96 6.89
CA TYR A 127 -14.79 -17.04 6.03
C TYR A 127 -13.38 -16.79 6.58
N ASN A 128 -13.27 -16.41 7.86
CA ASN A 128 -11.97 -16.15 8.48
C ASN A 128 -11.09 -17.39 8.52
N ARG A 129 -11.67 -18.55 8.83
CA ARG A 129 -10.94 -19.83 8.83
C ARG A 129 -10.42 -20.19 7.43
N TYR A 130 -11.24 -19.97 6.40
CA TYR A 130 -10.83 -20.14 5.01
C TYR A 130 -9.69 -19.21 4.64
N MET A 131 -9.82 -17.92 4.93
CA MET A 131 -8.81 -16.91 4.61
C MET A 131 -7.47 -17.20 5.30
N LEU A 132 -7.48 -17.55 6.59
CA LEU A 132 -6.28 -17.96 7.34
C LEU A 132 -5.61 -19.18 6.69
N GLY A 133 -6.40 -20.19 6.31
CA GLY A 133 -5.87 -21.39 5.68
C GLY A 133 -5.32 -21.14 4.28
N VAL A 134 -5.91 -20.23 3.51
CA VAL A 134 -5.37 -19.85 2.19
C VAL A 134 -4.10 -19.03 2.35
N GLU A 135 -4.08 -18.06 3.27
CA GLU A 135 -2.93 -17.20 3.55
C GLU A 135 -1.71 -18.04 3.96
N GLN A 136 -1.89 -18.98 4.90
CA GLN A 136 -0.82 -19.88 5.33
C GLN A 136 -0.27 -20.73 4.16
N ARG A 137 -1.15 -21.31 3.33
CA ARG A 137 -0.73 -22.10 2.17
C ARG A 137 -0.07 -21.26 1.09
N LEU A 138 -0.53 -20.03 0.86
CA LEU A 138 0.05 -19.10 -0.10
C LEU A 138 1.51 -18.79 0.26
N PHE A 139 1.74 -18.38 1.50
CA PHE A 139 3.10 -18.02 1.95
C PHE A 139 4.03 -19.23 2.12
N ALA A 140 3.48 -20.42 2.31
CA ALA A 140 4.26 -21.68 2.30
C ALA A 140 4.48 -22.25 0.88
N SER A 141 3.92 -21.60 -0.16
CA SER A 141 3.99 -22.14 -1.53
C SER A 141 5.41 -22.06 -2.10
N PRO A 142 5.98 -23.16 -2.61
CA PRO A 142 7.29 -23.15 -3.27
C PRO A 142 7.26 -22.38 -4.60
N TRP A 143 6.09 -22.20 -5.18
CA TRP A 143 5.90 -21.48 -6.45
C TRP A 143 5.88 -19.97 -6.28
N LEU A 144 5.66 -19.47 -5.05
CA LEU A 144 5.64 -18.05 -4.77
C LEU A 144 7.06 -17.49 -4.83
N GLN A 145 7.32 -16.69 -5.86
CA GLN A 145 8.61 -16.08 -6.12
C GLN A 145 8.79 -14.81 -5.31
N ALA A 146 7.76 -13.96 -5.23
CA ALA A 146 7.80 -12.72 -4.47
C ALA A 146 6.43 -12.35 -3.91
N VAL A 147 6.45 -11.58 -2.81
CA VAL A 147 5.27 -10.90 -2.26
C VAL A 147 5.56 -9.40 -2.28
N ILE A 148 4.86 -8.66 -3.14
CA ILE A 148 4.97 -7.20 -3.18
C ILE A 148 4.22 -6.63 -1.98
N CYS A 149 4.95 -6.07 -1.03
CA CYS A 149 4.43 -5.42 0.16
C CYS A 149 4.23 -3.92 -0.13
N ASN A 150 3.09 -3.36 0.26
CA ASN A 150 2.79 -1.94 0.06
C ASN A 150 3.26 -1.04 1.21
N SER A 151 3.93 -1.62 2.21
CA SER A 151 4.60 -0.93 3.32
C SER A 151 5.64 -1.84 3.97
N LYS A 152 6.60 -1.26 4.69
CA LYS A 152 7.55 -2.01 5.52
C LYS A 152 6.81 -2.76 6.64
N MET A 153 5.73 -2.16 7.18
CA MET A 153 4.84 -2.81 8.16
C MET A 153 4.34 -4.16 7.66
N VAL A 154 3.79 -4.23 6.45
CA VAL A 154 3.28 -5.49 5.86
C VAL A 154 4.41 -6.46 5.57
N ARG A 155 5.57 -6.00 5.09
CA ARG A 155 6.77 -6.82 4.90
C ARG A 155 7.17 -7.50 6.21
N ASP A 156 7.28 -6.73 7.28
CA ASP A 156 7.73 -7.23 8.58
C ASP A 156 6.72 -8.20 9.19
N GLU A 157 5.42 -7.91 9.09
CA GLU A 157 4.35 -8.82 9.51
C GLU A 157 4.39 -10.17 8.77
N ILE A 158 4.65 -10.16 7.46
CA ILE A 158 4.78 -11.40 6.66
C ILE A 158 6.05 -12.15 7.03
N ARG A 159 7.19 -11.46 7.15
CA ARG A 159 8.46 -12.05 7.57
C ARG A 159 8.32 -12.72 8.94
N ASP A 160 7.83 -11.99 9.92
CA ASP A 160 7.80 -12.43 11.31
C ASP A 160 6.78 -13.55 11.55
N ARG A 161 5.66 -13.55 10.84
CA ARG A 161 4.60 -14.52 11.03
C ARG A 161 4.74 -15.80 10.19
N PHE A 162 5.29 -15.69 8.99
CA PHE A 162 5.36 -16.80 8.03
C PHE A 162 6.80 -17.21 7.69
N GLY A 163 7.81 -16.51 8.19
CA GLY A 163 9.22 -16.86 7.99
C GLY A 163 9.73 -16.70 6.56
N LEU A 164 9.07 -15.88 5.73
CA LEU A 164 9.57 -15.64 4.38
C LEU A 164 10.86 -14.82 4.42
N PRO A 165 11.86 -15.18 3.59
CA PRO A 165 13.09 -14.42 3.51
C PRO A 165 12.82 -13.02 2.92
N GLU A 166 13.55 -12.03 3.40
CA GLU A 166 13.36 -10.62 3.00
C GLU A 166 13.57 -10.41 1.49
N SER A 167 14.42 -11.22 0.87
CA SER A 167 14.63 -11.22 -0.59
C SER A 167 13.37 -11.53 -1.41
N LYS A 168 12.37 -12.17 -0.82
CA LYS A 168 11.06 -12.40 -1.43
C LYS A 168 10.01 -11.33 -1.10
N LEU A 169 10.35 -10.33 -0.31
CA LEU A 169 9.43 -9.33 0.25
C LEU A 169 9.77 -7.89 -0.20
N PRO A 170 9.83 -7.61 -1.52
CA PRO A 170 10.07 -6.26 -2.00
C PRO A 170 8.96 -5.31 -1.53
N VAL A 171 9.36 -4.11 -1.08
CA VAL A 171 8.42 -3.05 -0.70
C VAL A 171 8.23 -2.12 -1.89
N VAL A 172 6.97 -2.00 -2.33
CA VAL A 172 6.54 -1.09 -3.39
C VAL A 172 5.30 -0.35 -2.90
N TYR A 173 5.47 0.88 -2.47
CA TYR A 173 4.39 1.73 -1.97
C TYR A 173 3.31 1.96 -3.03
N ASN A 174 2.12 2.33 -2.58
CA ASN A 174 1.09 2.84 -3.48
C ASN A 174 1.53 4.20 -4.03
N ALA A 175 1.14 4.50 -5.26
CA ALA A 175 1.41 5.80 -5.85
C ALA A 175 0.33 6.81 -5.48
N VAL A 176 0.70 8.08 -5.55
CA VAL A 176 -0.22 9.21 -5.44
C VAL A 176 0.04 10.20 -6.58
N ASP A 177 -1.04 10.72 -7.17
CA ASP A 177 -0.93 11.78 -8.16
C ASP A 177 -0.75 13.14 -7.46
N THR A 178 0.50 13.59 -7.37
CA THR A 178 0.89 14.83 -6.69
C THR A 178 0.53 16.09 -7.46
N GLU A 179 0.07 15.99 -8.71
CA GLU A 179 -0.48 17.09 -9.50
C GLU A 179 -1.98 17.27 -9.24
N VAL A 180 -2.71 16.15 -9.12
CA VAL A 180 -4.13 16.16 -8.75
C VAL A 180 -4.32 16.55 -7.29
N PHE A 181 -3.54 15.93 -6.39
CA PHE A 181 -3.55 16.24 -4.95
C PHE A 181 -2.37 17.16 -4.64
N HIS A 182 -2.69 18.46 -4.52
CA HIS A 182 -1.66 19.50 -4.43
C HIS A 182 -2.08 20.62 -3.45
N PRO A 183 -1.16 21.25 -2.71
CA PRO A 183 -1.47 22.35 -1.80
C PRO A 183 -2.21 23.54 -2.44
N ARG A 184 -2.09 23.72 -3.78
CA ARG A 184 -2.85 24.74 -4.53
C ARG A 184 -4.36 24.62 -4.38
N LEU A 185 -4.89 23.42 -4.09
CA LEU A 185 -6.31 23.20 -3.83
C LEU A 185 -6.83 24.10 -2.69
N ARG A 186 -5.96 24.47 -1.74
CA ARG A 186 -6.33 25.33 -0.61
C ARG A 186 -6.88 26.70 -1.02
N ALA A 187 -6.63 27.18 -2.23
CA ALA A 187 -7.23 28.39 -2.75
C ALA A 187 -8.76 28.41 -2.72
N GLU A 188 -9.40 27.24 -2.76
CA GLU A 188 -10.86 27.09 -2.74
C GLU A 188 -11.44 26.84 -1.34
N ARG A 189 -10.60 26.88 -0.27
CA ARG A 189 -10.99 26.55 1.11
C ARG A 189 -12.24 27.28 1.56
N SER A 190 -12.24 28.61 1.49
CA SER A 190 -13.36 29.45 1.98
C SER A 190 -14.68 29.09 1.27
N THR A 191 -14.65 28.88 -0.05
CA THR A 191 -15.80 28.49 -0.83
C THR A 191 -16.37 27.14 -0.37
N VAL A 192 -15.49 26.17 -0.11
CA VAL A 192 -15.91 24.84 0.34
C VAL A 192 -16.49 24.90 1.76
N LEU A 193 -15.80 25.57 2.69
CA LEU A 193 -16.27 25.73 4.08
C LEU A 193 -17.63 26.41 4.16
N GLN A 194 -17.81 27.50 3.41
CA GLN A 194 -19.09 28.22 3.32
C GLN A 194 -20.20 27.29 2.81
N ARG A 195 -19.92 26.49 1.76
CA ARG A 195 -20.91 25.55 1.18
C ARG A 195 -21.38 24.49 2.18
N ILE A 196 -20.49 24.03 3.08
CA ILE A 196 -20.81 23.00 4.07
C ILE A 196 -21.12 23.58 5.47
N GLY A 197 -21.19 24.91 5.61
CA GLY A 197 -21.60 25.60 6.83
C GLY A 197 -20.58 25.53 7.97
N ILE A 198 -19.29 25.45 7.66
CA ILE A 198 -18.22 25.46 8.67
C ILE A 198 -17.59 26.84 8.71
N ASP A 199 -17.37 27.36 9.93
CA ASP A 199 -16.70 28.63 10.16
C ASP A 199 -15.25 28.61 9.62
N GLU A 200 -14.84 29.68 8.94
CA GLU A 200 -13.49 29.77 8.35
C GLU A 200 -12.36 29.78 9.39
N THR A 201 -12.67 30.20 10.62
CA THR A 201 -11.73 30.20 11.75
C THR A 201 -11.53 28.83 12.37
N ALA A 202 -12.37 27.85 12.01
CA ALA A 202 -12.26 26.50 12.53
C ALA A 202 -10.97 25.82 12.05
N THR A 203 -10.32 25.09 12.98
CA THR A 203 -9.31 24.10 12.60
C THR A 203 -10.03 22.82 12.15
N VAL A 204 -9.93 22.52 10.86
CA VAL A 204 -10.68 21.43 10.23
C VAL A 204 -9.82 20.18 10.08
N PHE A 205 -10.23 19.12 10.74
CA PHE A 205 -9.70 17.77 10.56
C PHE A 205 -10.52 17.03 9.51
N LEU A 206 -9.86 16.32 8.60
CA LEU A 206 -10.49 15.47 7.60
C LEU A 206 -10.22 14.01 7.90
N LEU A 207 -11.27 13.20 7.92
CA LEU A 207 -11.22 11.75 7.83
C LEU A 207 -11.85 11.33 6.52
N ALA A 208 -11.04 10.79 5.60
CA ALA A 208 -11.52 10.28 4.31
C ALA A 208 -11.20 8.78 4.20
N GLY A 209 -12.22 7.97 3.91
CA GLY A 209 -12.01 6.52 3.77
C GLY A 209 -13.30 5.75 3.56
N SER A 210 -13.16 4.50 3.11
CA SER A 210 -14.27 3.56 2.98
C SER A 210 -14.38 2.71 4.24
N GLY A 211 -15.56 2.74 4.90
CA GLY A 211 -15.83 1.96 6.10
C GLY A 211 -15.48 2.70 7.39
N TYR A 212 -16.47 3.37 7.98
CA TYR A 212 -16.31 4.18 9.21
C TYR A 212 -15.65 3.44 10.37
N GLU A 213 -15.98 2.15 10.55
CA GLU A 213 -15.36 1.33 11.60
C GLU A 213 -13.88 1.08 11.31
N HIS A 214 -13.54 0.75 10.07
CA HIS A 214 -12.16 0.45 9.66
C HIS A 214 -11.26 1.68 9.75
N SER A 215 -11.75 2.84 9.33
CA SER A 215 -11.01 4.11 9.35
C SER A 215 -10.91 4.73 10.76
N GLY A 216 -11.61 4.18 11.76
CA GLY A 216 -11.57 4.68 13.14
C GLY A 216 -12.42 5.94 13.36
N ALA A 217 -13.52 6.11 12.60
CA ALA A 217 -14.39 7.29 12.72
C ALA A 217 -14.91 7.51 14.14
N GLY A 218 -15.21 6.42 14.89
CA GLY A 218 -15.64 6.52 16.30
C GLY A 218 -14.57 7.17 17.16
N ALA A 219 -13.34 6.66 17.10
CA ALA A 219 -12.21 7.21 17.85
C ALA A 219 -11.93 8.69 17.47
N ALA A 220 -12.07 9.04 16.19
CA ALA A 220 -11.90 10.43 15.76
C ALA A 220 -12.99 11.38 16.32
N ILE A 221 -14.24 10.92 16.41
CA ILE A 221 -15.34 11.67 17.02
C ILE A 221 -15.11 11.86 18.52
N GLU A 222 -14.76 10.79 19.23
CA GLU A 222 -14.45 10.84 20.67
C GLU A 222 -13.26 11.76 20.96
N ALA A 223 -12.18 11.64 20.17
CA ALA A 223 -11.01 12.52 20.30
C ALA A 223 -11.35 14.00 20.01
N LEU A 224 -12.19 14.28 18.99
CA LEU A 224 -12.66 15.64 18.72
C LEU A 224 -13.40 16.25 19.91
N ALA A 225 -14.20 15.45 20.62
CA ALA A 225 -14.95 15.93 21.78
C ALA A 225 -14.04 16.51 22.88
N GLU A 226 -12.82 16.01 23.01
CA GLU A 226 -11.81 16.47 23.96
C GLU A 226 -11.08 17.75 23.50
N LEU A 227 -11.24 18.18 22.23
CA LEU A 227 -10.61 19.38 21.72
C LEU A 227 -11.47 20.62 21.98
N PRO A 228 -10.84 21.78 22.23
CA PRO A 228 -11.58 23.04 22.35
C PRO A 228 -12.20 23.44 21.01
N PRO A 229 -13.35 24.17 21.02
CA PRO A 229 -13.81 24.90 19.84
C PRO A 229 -12.75 25.94 19.40
N PRO A 230 -12.65 26.27 18.12
CA PRO A 230 -13.50 25.86 17.01
C PRO A 230 -12.98 24.66 16.18
N ALA A 231 -12.44 23.59 16.81
CA ALA A 231 -12.04 22.39 16.08
C ALA A 231 -13.27 21.68 15.46
N HIS A 232 -13.17 21.28 14.19
CA HIS A 232 -14.23 20.64 13.42
C HIS A 232 -13.72 19.38 12.72
N LEU A 233 -14.55 18.34 12.59
CA LEU A 233 -14.22 17.08 11.90
C LEU A 233 -15.14 16.87 10.70
N ILE A 234 -14.56 16.73 9.53
CA ILE A 234 -15.25 16.28 8.33
C ILE A 234 -14.98 14.78 8.15
N ILE A 235 -16.03 13.98 8.01
CA ILE A 235 -15.95 12.55 7.69
C ILE A 235 -16.55 12.33 6.31
N THR A 236 -15.73 11.94 5.34
CA THR A 236 -16.17 11.64 3.98
C THR A 236 -15.91 10.17 3.63
N GLY A 237 -16.80 9.60 2.84
CA GLY A 237 -16.71 8.22 2.40
C GLY A 237 -17.96 7.40 2.68
N ARG A 238 -17.96 6.16 2.22
CA ARG A 238 -19.08 5.21 2.45
C ARG A 238 -18.85 4.42 3.72
N GLY A 239 -19.84 4.37 4.58
CA GLY A 239 -19.82 3.52 5.77
C GLY A 239 -21.21 2.99 6.10
N ARG A 240 -21.25 1.80 6.70
CA ARG A 240 -22.49 1.26 7.26
C ARG A 240 -22.79 1.98 8.57
N HIS A 241 -24.07 2.08 8.91
CA HIS A 241 -24.53 2.62 10.19
C HIS A 241 -24.10 4.07 10.46
N ALA A 242 -24.20 4.95 9.44
CA ALA A 242 -23.88 6.38 9.58
C ALA A 242 -24.58 7.02 10.78
N ASP A 243 -25.86 6.62 11.05
CA ASP A 243 -26.65 7.14 12.14
C ASP A 243 -26.02 6.85 13.52
N ARG A 244 -25.41 5.68 13.70
CA ARG A 244 -24.67 5.34 14.93
C ARG A 244 -23.54 6.35 15.21
N TYR A 245 -22.84 6.83 14.19
CA TYR A 245 -21.77 7.81 14.36
C TYR A 245 -22.31 9.22 14.60
N ARG A 246 -23.47 9.56 14.05
CA ARG A 246 -24.18 10.80 14.40
C ARG A 246 -24.64 10.78 15.85
N GLU A 247 -25.22 9.67 16.30
CA GLU A 247 -25.60 9.46 17.71
C GLU A 247 -24.40 9.53 18.63
N LEU A 248 -23.26 8.95 18.24
CA LEU A 248 -22.01 9.05 18.99
C LEU A 248 -21.58 10.53 19.10
N ALA A 249 -21.58 11.29 18.01
CA ALA A 249 -21.23 12.70 18.07
C ALA A 249 -22.20 13.51 18.98
N HIS A 250 -23.47 13.17 18.98
CA HIS A 250 -24.45 13.75 19.91
C HIS A 250 -24.15 13.41 21.37
N SER A 251 -23.93 12.14 21.68
CA SER A 251 -23.67 11.69 23.06
C SER A 251 -22.37 12.26 23.62
N GLN A 252 -21.40 12.58 22.74
CA GLN A 252 -20.13 13.21 23.10
C GLN A 252 -20.20 14.76 23.11
N GLY A 253 -21.37 15.34 22.86
CA GLY A 253 -21.51 16.82 22.80
C GLY A 253 -20.78 17.47 21.63
N ALA A 254 -20.43 16.71 20.60
CA ALA A 254 -19.67 17.17 19.43
C ALA A 254 -20.51 17.30 18.16
N ALA A 255 -21.85 17.10 18.21
CA ALA A 255 -22.72 17.06 17.03
C ALA A 255 -22.58 18.26 16.09
N GLY A 256 -22.49 19.47 16.66
CA GLY A 256 -22.31 20.72 15.87
C GLY A 256 -20.90 20.89 15.27
N ARG A 257 -19.97 19.97 15.58
CA ARG A 257 -18.58 20.02 15.12
C ARG A 257 -18.18 18.80 14.26
N VAL A 258 -19.14 17.96 13.87
CA VAL A 258 -18.94 16.80 13.00
C VAL A 258 -19.83 16.92 11.76
N THR A 259 -19.22 16.97 10.60
CA THR A 259 -19.90 16.94 9.30
C THR A 259 -19.65 15.62 8.60
N MET A 260 -20.72 14.84 8.35
CA MET A 260 -20.65 13.59 7.60
C MET A 260 -21.22 13.80 6.19
N THR A 261 -20.36 13.78 5.18
CA THR A 261 -20.75 14.08 3.80
C THR A 261 -21.28 12.87 3.04
N GLY A 262 -20.97 11.66 3.51
CA GLY A 262 -21.26 10.44 2.78
C GLY A 262 -20.25 10.16 1.66
N ALA A 263 -20.72 9.42 0.64
CA ALA A 263 -19.86 9.06 -0.50
C ALA A 263 -19.76 10.21 -1.48
N GLU A 264 -18.55 10.62 -1.76
CA GLU A 264 -18.23 11.65 -2.72
C GLU A 264 -17.51 11.09 -3.94
N THR A 265 -17.84 11.62 -5.11
CA THR A 265 -17.16 11.28 -6.37
C THR A 265 -15.81 11.97 -6.48
N ASP A 266 -15.70 13.17 -5.92
CA ASP A 266 -14.47 13.96 -5.91
C ASP A 266 -14.13 14.42 -4.48
N PRO A 267 -13.20 13.76 -3.80
CA PRO A 267 -12.82 14.10 -2.44
C PRO A 267 -11.93 15.34 -2.35
N ARG A 268 -11.44 15.90 -3.48
CA ARG A 268 -10.47 17.00 -3.49
C ARG A 268 -10.97 18.24 -2.75
N ALA A 269 -12.27 18.52 -2.83
CA ALA A 269 -12.88 19.63 -2.10
C ALA A 269 -12.66 19.53 -0.58
N TYR A 270 -12.64 18.33 -0.01
CA TYR A 270 -12.45 18.16 1.43
C TYR A 270 -10.99 18.23 1.83
N TYR A 271 -10.05 17.74 0.99
CA TYR A 271 -8.62 17.99 1.20
C TYR A 271 -8.29 19.48 1.13
N CYS A 272 -8.96 20.22 0.25
CA CYS A 272 -8.89 21.67 0.14
C CYS A 272 -9.34 22.39 1.44
N ALA A 273 -10.45 21.92 2.03
CA ALA A 273 -11.05 22.53 3.23
C ALA A 273 -10.27 22.23 4.53
N ALA A 274 -9.49 21.13 4.55
CA ALA A 274 -8.85 20.61 5.75
C ALA A 274 -7.59 21.38 6.14
N ASP A 275 -7.30 21.38 7.44
CA ASP A 275 -6.05 21.86 8.06
C ASP A 275 -5.14 20.70 8.46
N ALA A 276 -5.73 19.54 8.74
CA ALA A 276 -5.04 18.29 9.07
C ALA A 276 -5.87 17.08 8.63
N PHE A 277 -5.19 15.98 8.43
CA PHE A 277 -5.83 14.69 8.12
C PHE A 277 -5.74 13.76 9.33
N VAL A 278 -6.81 13.03 9.62
CA VAL A 278 -6.86 12.08 10.74
C VAL A 278 -7.40 10.74 10.27
N LEU A 279 -6.61 9.66 10.47
CA LEU A 279 -7.02 8.29 10.13
C LEU A 279 -6.55 7.32 11.22
N PRO A 280 -7.24 7.22 12.36
CA PRO A 280 -6.87 6.33 13.46
C PRO A 280 -7.33 4.89 13.15
N THR A 281 -6.93 4.37 12.02
CA THR A 281 -7.33 3.06 11.54
C THR A 281 -6.95 1.95 12.51
N ILE A 282 -7.77 0.89 12.58
CA ILE A 282 -7.46 -0.32 13.35
C ILE A 282 -6.36 -1.12 12.65
N TYR A 283 -6.38 -1.18 11.34
CA TYR A 283 -5.38 -1.81 10.49
C TYR A 283 -5.59 -1.39 9.03
N ASP A 284 -4.63 -0.68 8.47
CA ASP A 284 -4.64 -0.33 7.05
C ASP A 284 -3.22 -0.42 6.46
N PRO A 285 -2.96 -1.39 5.59
CA PRO A 285 -1.64 -1.65 5.00
C PRO A 285 -1.01 -0.48 4.26
N SER A 286 -1.83 0.32 3.58
CA SER A 286 -1.35 1.50 2.82
C SER A 286 -2.56 2.37 2.41
N PRO A 287 -3.04 3.23 3.31
CA PRO A 287 -4.21 4.06 3.08
C PRO A 287 -3.92 5.12 2.01
N GLU A 288 -4.58 5.00 0.86
CA GLU A 288 -4.43 5.93 -0.26
C GLU A 288 -4.84 7.36 0.12
N SER A 289 -5.92 7.49 0.90
CA SER A 289 -6.38 8.79 1.38
C SER A 289 -5.34 9.51 2.25
N THR A 290 -4.50 8.78 2.96
CA THR A 290 -3.38 9.37 3.70
C THR A 290 -2.31 9.90 2.75
N LEU A 291 -1.95 9.16 1.70
CA LEU A 291 -0.99 9.64 0.69
C LEU A 291 -1.54 10.85 -0.06
N GLU A 292 -2.84 10.88 -0.37
CA GLU A 292 -3.53 12.02 -0.97
C GLU A 292 -3.48 13.26 -0.05
N ALA A 293 -3.71 13.09 1.26
CA ALA A 293 -3.60 14.16 2.26
C ALA A 293 -2.17 14.69 2.35
N MET A 294 -1.18 13.80 2.43
CA MET A 294 0.24 14.15 2.42
C MET A 294 0.61 14.92 1.14
N ALA A 295 0.12 14.50 -0.02
CA ALA A 295 0.33 15.19 -1.28
C ALA A 295 -0.30 16.59 -1.32
N CYS A 296 -1.43 16.81 -0.64
CA CYS A 296 -2.02 18.11 -0.44
C CYS A 296 -1.25 18.98 0.59
N GLY A 297 -0.21 18.47 1.22
CA GLY A 297 0.57 19.17 2.24
C GLY A 297 -0.13 19.24 3.59
N LEU A 298 -1.06 18.32 3.87
CA LEU A 298 -1.71 18.21 5.18
C LEU A 298 -0.84 17.38 6.14
N PRO A 299 -0.62 17.86 7.38
CA PRO A 299 -0.08 17.01 8.43
C PRO A 299 -1.08 15.91 8.77
N VAL A 300 -0.58 14.72 9.09
CA VAL A 300 -1.40 13.53 9.32
C VAL A 300 -1.29 13.05 10.75
N VAL A 301 -2.43 12.68 11.35
CA VAL A 301 -2.47 11.85 12.58
C VAL A 301 -3.01 10.48 12.20
N THR A 302 -2.27 9.42 12.51
CA THR A 302 -2.68 8.05 12.22
C THR A 302 -2.28 7.08 13.34
N SER A 303 -2.65 5.80 13.17
CA SER A 303 -2.27 4.77 14.13
C SER A 303 -0.96 4.05 13.73
N THR A 304 -0.34 3.38 14.71
CA THR A 304 0.81 2.47 14.49
C THR A 304 0.46 1.27 13.57
N LYS A 305 -0.83 1.07 13.26
CA LYS A 305 -1.33 0.03 12.36
C LYS A 305 -1.72 0.55 10.97
N SER A 306 -1.22 1.71 10.64
CA SER A 306 -1.25 2.29 9.29
C SER A 306 0.11 2.11 8.62
N GLY A 307 0.14 1.55 7.41
CA GLY A 307 1.39 1.44 6.65
C GLY A 307 1.97 2.80 6.23
N ALA A 308 1.18 3.88 6.29
CA ALA A 308 1.70 5.23 6.07
C ALA A 308 2.47 5.78 7.29
N ALA A 309 2.30 5.19 8.49
CA ALA A 309 2.97 5.67 9.71
C ALA A 309 4.50 5.70 9.56
N GLU A 310 5.08 4.74 8.84
CA GLU A 310 6.52 4.69 8.61
C GLU A 310 7.04 5.89 7.82
N LEU A 311 6.31 6.34 6.80
CA LEU A 311 6.66 7.54 6.03
C LEU A 311 6.52 8.81 6.88
N LEU A 312 5.48 8.88 7.69
CA LEU A 312 5.25 10.03 8.58
C LEU A 312 6.35 10.17 9.63
N LEU A 313 6.81 9.06 10.20
CA LEU A 313 7.89 9.06 11.19
C LEU A 313 9.26 9.33 10.54
N GLU A 314 9.53 8.76 9.37
CA GLU A 314 10.80 8.91 8.67
C GLU A 314 11.03 10.36 8.21
N TYR A 315 9.97 11.06 7.77
CA TYR A 315 10.06 12.42 7.24
C TYR A 315 9.59 13.50 8.22
N ASP A 316 9.21 13.15 9.45
CA ASP A 316 8.57 14.08 10.41
C ASP A 316 7.36 14.80 9.77
N GLY A 317 6.51 14.01 9.08
CA GLY A 317 5.36 14.50 8.32
C GLY A 317 4.01 14.39 9.04
N GLY A 318 4.01 13.87 10.27
CA GLY A 318 2.78 13.66 11.02
C GLY A 318 3.02 13.05 12.39
N LEU A 319 1.93 12.67 13.03
CA LEU A 319 1.90 12.16 14.39
C LEU A 319 1.26 10.77 14.42
N VAL A 320 1.78 9.89 15.26
CA VAL A 320 1.35 8.48 15.30
C VAL A 320 1.02 8.11 16.75
N CYS A 321 -0.11 7.44 16.96
CA CYS A 321 -0.53 6.90 18.27
C CYS A 321 -0.87 5.41 18.16
N PRO A 322 -0.95 4.65 19.26
CA PRO A 322 -1.43 3.28 19.22
C PRO A 322 -2.86 3.17 18.65
N ALA A 323 -3.16 2.09 17.91
CA ALA A 323 -4.51 1.86 17.41
C ALA A 323 -5.49 1.67 18.59
N GLY A 324 -6.61 2.41 18.58
CA GLY A 324 -7.61 2.40 19.63
C GLY A 324 -7.31 3.29 20.84
N ASP A 325 -6.19 4.00 20.87
CA ASP A 325 -5.86 4.97 21.90
C ASP A 325 -6.51 6.33 21.61
N VAL A 326 -7.73 6.54 22.10
CA VAL A 326 -8.49 7.78 21.90
C VAL A 326 -7.82 8.98 22.57
N ALA A 327 -7.30 8.81 23.80
CA ALA A 327 -6.65 9.90 24.52
C ALA A 327 -5.34 10.33 23.84
N GLY A 328 -4.53 9.37 23.37
CA GLY A 328 -3.35 9.64 22.57
C GLY A 328 -3.72 10.33 21.26
N LEU A 329 -4.79 9.89 20.58
CA LEU A 329 -5.29 10.53 19.37
C LEU A 329 -5.70 11.99 19.64
N ALA A 330 -6.45 12.27 20.70
CA ALA A 330 -6.86 13.62 21.09
C ALA A 330 -5.65 14.50 21.41
N ALA A 331 -4.64 13.98 22.10
CA ALA A 331 -3.40 14.70 22.36
C ALA A 331 -2.66 15.07 21.08
N GLN A 332 -2.55 14.15 20.14
CA GLN A 332 -1.93 14.41 18.83
C GLN A 332 -2.73 15.42 17.99
N MET A 333 -4.06 15.29 17.96
CA MET A 333 -4.93 16.27 17.29
C MET A 333 -4.80 17.66 17.92
N ARG A 334 -4.69 17.74 19.25
CA ARG A 334 -4.49 19.03 19.97
C ARG A 334 -3.18 19.70 19.58
N THR A 335 -2.10 18.93 19.36
CA THR A 335 -0.82 19.45 18.86
C THR A 335 -0.98 20.13 17.52
N LEU A 336 -1.89 19.64 16.67
CA LEU A 336 -2.19 20.22 15.36
C LEU A 336 -3.14 21.44 15.41
N LEU A 337 -3.55 21.92 16.57
CA LEU A 337 -4.20 23.24 16.70
C LEU A 337 -3.20 24.40 16.51
N ASP A 338 -1.91 24.14 16.72
CA ASP A 338 -0.86 25.13 16.43
C ASP A 338 -0.58 25.22 14.91
N PRO A 339 -0.78 26.39 14.29
CA PRO A 339 -0.59 26.56 12.84
C PRO A 339 0.87 26.40 12.39
N VAL A 340 1.84 26.71 13.25
CA VAL A 340 3.27 26.57 12.92
C VAL A 340 3.62 25.08 12.80
N THR A 341 3.19 24.29 13.77
CA THR A 341 3.36 22.84 13.76
C THR A 341 2.67 22.21 12.55
N ARG A 342 1.43 22.62 12.24
CA ARG A 342 0.72 22.14 11.04
C ARG A 342 1.49 22.40 9.76
N SER A 343 1.98 23.64 9.59
CA SER A 343 2.71 24.03 8.38
C SER A 343 4.00 23.22 8.21
N ARG A 344 4.77 23.05 9.29
CA ARG A 344 6.02 22.30 9.28
C ARG A 344 5.79 20.82 8.94
N LEU A 345 4.89 20.16 9.66
CA LEU A 345 4.58 18.74 9.45
C LEU A 345 3.95 18.52 8.07
N GLY A 346 3.06 19.40 7.60
CA GLY A 346 2.44 19.28 6.29
C GLY A 346 3.44 19.40 5.13
N ALA A 347 4.40 20.34 5.22
CA ALA A 347 5.49 20.45 4.24
C ALA A 347 6.34 19.17 4.19
N ASN A 348 6.63 18.59 5.35
CA ASN A 348 7.38 17.34 5.48
C ASN A 348 6.59 16.14 4.93
N ALA A 349 5.28 16.06 5.23
CA ALA A 349 4.39 15.03 4.69
C ALA A 349 4.41 15.04 3.15
N ARG A 350 4.31 16.22 2.54
CA ARG A 350 4.38 16.32 1.08
C ARG A 350 5.72 15.83 0.53
N ARG A 351 6.85 16.21 1.15
CA ARG A 351 8.18 15.73 0.72
C ARG A 351 8.27 14.22 0.70
N ALA A 352 7.66 13.55 1.66
CA ALA A 352 7.69 12.09 1.77
C ALA A 352 7.03 11.39 0.56
N VAL A 353 6.02 12.00 -0.05
CA VAL A 353 5.24 11.37 -1.14
C VAL A 353 5.60 11.86 -2.54
N LEU A 354 6.38 12.94 -2.68
CA LEU A 354 6.82 13.43 -3.99
C LEU A 354 7.48 12.35 -4.87
N PRO A 355 8.30 11.40 -4.35
CA PRO A 355 8.87 10.33 -5.14
C PRO A 355 7.85 9.22 -5.53
N LEU A 356 6.68 9.18 -4.89
CA LEU A 356 5.69 8.11 -5.06
C LEU A 356 4.72 8.39 -6.21
N THR A 357 5.21 8.93 -7.32
CA THR A 357 4.37 9.19 -8.50
C THR A 357 3.96 7.90 -9.21
N PRO A 358 2.82 7.88 -9.94
CA PRO A 358 2.41 6.72 -10.73
C PRO A 358 3.51 6.23 -11.68
N ALA A 359 4.23 7.13 -12.34
CA ALA A 359 5.31 6.80 -13.26
C ALA A 359 6.50 6.12 -12.56
N ALA A 360 6.93 6.65 -11.40
CA ALA A 360 8.04 6.11 -10.62
C ALA A 360 7.71 4.71 -10.07
N ILE A 361 6.53 4.55 -9.47
CA ILE A 361 6.09 3.25 -8.92
C ILE A 361 5.90 2.21 -10.03
N THR A 362 5.36 2.59 -11.19
CA THR A 362 5.24 1.68 -12.32
C THR A 362 6.61 1.25 -12.86
N LEU A 363 7.57 2.17 -12.93
CA LEU A 363 8.94 1.81 -13.30
C LEU A 363 9.54 0.80 -12.33
N GLN A 364 9.38 1.01 -11.03
CA GLN A 364 9.82 0.08 -9.99
C GLN A 364 9.20 -1.32 -10.18
N LEU A 365 7.90 -1.40 -10.47
CA LEU A 365 7.21 -2.66 -10.74
C LEU A 365 7.76 -3.37 -12.00
N VAL A 366 7.97 -2.63 -13.09
CA VAL A 366 8.53 -3.20 -14.33
C VAL A 366 9.92 -3.77 -14.11
N LEU A 367 10.77 -3.06 -13.37
CA LEU A 367 12.11 -3.54 -13.03
C LEU A 367 12.03 -4.82 -12.18
N LEU A 368 11.19 -4.83 -11.16
CA LEU A 368 10.96 -6.02 -10.33
C LEU A 368 10.49 -7.22 -11.15
N TYR A 369 9.54 -7.05 -12.06
CA TYR A 369 9.06 -8.16 -12.91
C TYR A 369 10.17 -8.67 -13.85
N ARG A 370 11.00 -7.78 -14.39
CA ARG A 370 12.16 -8.19 -15.22
C ARG A 370 13.14 -9.03 -14.41
N ASP A 371 13.45 -8.63 -13.19
CA ASP A 371 14.39 -9.33 -12.32
C ASP A 371 13.85 -10.72 -11.93
N LEU A 372 12.56 -10.82 -11.59
CA LEU A 372 11.89 -12.09 -11.31
C LEU A 372 11.90 -13.04 -12.52
N LEU A 373 11.65 -12.51 -13.71
CA LEU A 373 11.70 -13.31 -14.96
C LEU A 373 13.13 -13.78 -15.25
N ALA A 374 14.14 -12.93 -15.10
CA ALA A 374 15.54 -13.31 -15.27
C ALA A 374 15.94 -14.41 -14.30
N ALA A 375 15.59 -14.27 -13.01
CA ALA A 375 15.83 -15.30 -12.00
C ALA A 375 15.18 -16.64 -12.35
N THR A 376 13.93 -16.61 -12.86
CA THR A 376 13.21 -17.83 -13.30
C THR A 376 13.89 -18.52 -14.47
N VAL A 377 14.39 -17.76 -15.45
CA VAL A 377 15.13 -18.30 -16.61
C VAL A 377 16.43 -18.95 -16.15
N HIS A 378 17.19 -18.26 -15.26
CA HIS A 378 18.42 -18.78 -14.72
C HIS A 378 18.21 -20.05 -13.89
N ALA A 379 17.18 -20.10 -13.06
CA ALA A 379 16.83 -21.29 -12.27
C ALA A 379 16.47 -22.49 -13.17
N LYS A 380 15.67 -22.30 -14.22
CA LYS A 380 15.34 -23.33 -15.20
C LYS A 380 16.58 -23.80 -15.97
N ALA A 381 17.48 -22.90 -16.36
CA ALA A 381 18.72 -23.25 -17.04
C ALA A 381 19.66 -24.04 -16.14
N ALA A 382 19.79 -23.66 -14.86
CA ALA A 382 20.58 -24.38 -13.87
C ALA A 382 20.02 -25.77 -13.60
N ALA A 383 18.70 -25.92 -13.43
CA ALA A 383 18.03 -27.21 -13.27
C ALA A 383 18.23 -28.12 -14.50
N LYS A 384 18.17 -27.56 -15.71
CA LYS A 384 18.44 -28.33 -16.95
C LYS A 384 19.90 -28.77 -17.03
N ARG A 385 20.86 -27.95 -16.61
CA ARG A 385 22.29 -28.35 -16.55
C ARG A 385 22.51 -29.44 -15.51
N ALA A 386 21.90 -29.34 -14.35
CA ALA A 386 21.99 -30.38 -13.30
C ALA A 386 21.36 -31.70 -13.73
N ALA A 387 20.24 -31.66 -14.49
CA ALA A 387 19.58 -32.85 -15.01
C ALA A 387 20.27 -33.44 -16.27
N GLY A 388 21.08 -32.66 -16.98
CA GLY A 388 21.80 -33.07 -18.20
C GLY A 388 23.29 -33.36 -18.01
N GLY A 389 23.79 -33.26 -16.80
CA GLY A 389 25.20 -33.45 -16.51
C GLY A 389 25.54 -34.86 -16.03
N ASP A 390 25.64 -35.84 -16.95
CA ASP A 390 26.64 -36.88 -16.84
C ASP A 390 26.83 -37.58 -18.20
N THR A 391 27.54 -36.93 -19.09
CA THR A 391 28.36 -37.58 -20.12
C THR A 391 29.60 -36.77 -20.31
N ALA A 392 30.52 -36.85 -19.34
CA ALA A 392 31.92 -36.54 -19.59
C ALA A 392 32.52 -37.71 -20.40
N PRO A 393 33.25 -37.47 -21.50
CA PRO A 393 33.95 -38.52 -22.19
C PRO A 393 35.06 -39.07 -21.26
N SER A 394 35.03 -40.39 -21.06
CA SER A 394 36.07 -41.11 -20.35
C SER A 394 37.40 -40.92 -21.09
N THR A 395 38.28 -40.18 -20.55
CA THR A 395 39.70 -40.23 -20.90
C THR A 395 40.39 -41.20 -19.96
N THR A 396 40.93 -42.26 -20.57
CA THR A 396 41.74 -43.33 -20.01
C THR A 396 42.91 -42.78 -19.19
N PRO A 397 43.33 -43.43 -18.08
CA PRO A 397 44.44 -42.95 -17.29
C PRO A 397 45.75 -43.46 -17.91
N GLY A 398 46.68 -42.54 -18.17
CA GLY A 398 48.03 -42.81 -18.55
C GLY A 398 48.99 -41.85 -17.84
N GLU A 399 49.88 -42.48 -17.12
CA GLU A 399 51.23 -41.99 -16.73
C GLU A 399 51.41 -41.21 -15.41
N THR A 400 52.13 -41.91 -14.61
CA THR A 400 52.72 -41.63 -13.30
C THR A 400 53.80 -40.58 -13.32
N ALA A 401 53.87 -39.73 -12.31
CA ALA A 401 55.12 -39.14 -11.79
C ALA A 401 54.94 -38.62 -10.33
N PRO A 402 56.00 -38.51 -9.55
CA PRO A 402 56.02 -38.92 -8.15
C PRO A 402 55.81 -37.75 -7.14
N PRO A 403 55.81 -38.05 -5.82
CA PRO A 403 55.32 -37.16 -4.79
C PRO A 403 56.40 -36.19 -4.27
N VAL A 404 55.98 -34.96 -3.92
CA VAL A 404 56.78 -34.06 -3.09
C VAL A 404 56.02 -33.71 -1.82
N SER A 405 56.75 -33.89 -0.78
CA SER A 405 56.58 -33.81 0.65
C SER A 405 55.84 -32.62 1.24
N ALA A 406 55.26 -32.92 2.39
CA ALA A 406 54.58 -32.07 3.37
C ALA A 406 55.48 -31.07 4.10
N ALA A 407 54.87 -30.02 4.56
CA ALA A 407 55.01 -29.36 5.89
C ALA A 407 54.20 -28.05 5.84
N GLY A 408 53.34 -27.77 6.76
CA GLY A 408 53.35 -27.51 8.12
C GLY A 408 52.37 -26.43 8.45
N ALA A 409 51.42 -26.76 9.26
CA ALA A 409 50.91 -26.11 10.47
C ALA A 409 50.62 -24.60 10.49
N SER A 410 49.46 -24.19 10.78
CA SER A 410 48.91 -23.72 12.08
C SER A 410 47.91 -22.60 11.91
N ALA A 411 46.73 -22.83 12.47
CA ALA A 411 45.83 -21.76 12.93
C ALA A 411 46.44 -21.15 14.23
N PRO A 412 46.04 -19.95 14.67
CA PRO A 412 44.77 -19.78 15.36
C PRO A 412 44.13 -18.37 15.34
N ALA A 413 42.88 -18.36 15.82
CA ALA A 413 42.21 -17.40 16.71
C ALA A 413 41.67 -16.08 16.14
N ALA A 414 40.34 -15.94 16.30
CA ALA A 414 39.60 -14.68 16.44
C ALA A 414 40.00 -13.95 17.77
N PRO A 415 39.66 -12.68 18.02
CA PRO A 415 38.24 -12.28 18.23
C PRO A 415 37.85 -10.84 17.82
N ALA A 416 36.52 -10.69 17.73
CA ALA A 416 35.64 -9.60 18.12
C ALA A 416 36.08 -8.13 18.06
N THR A 417 35.25 -7.32 17.40
CA THR A 417 34.57 -6.17 18.03
C THR A 417 33.49 -5.64 17.12
N ALA A 418 32.29 -5.47 17.71
CA ALA A 418 31.13 -4.87 17.08
C ALA A 418 31.27 -3.34 17.00
N THR A 419 31.04 -2.78 15.82
CA THR A 419 30.73 -1.36 15.69
C THR A 419 29.34 -1.23 15.03
N LYS A 420 28.48 -0.48 15.70
CA LYS A 420 27.18 -0.06 15.21
C LYS A 420 27.38 0.83 13.98
N ASP A 421 26.92 0.38 12.83
CA ASP A 421 26.75 1.26 11.67
C ASP A 421 25.28 1.57 11.47
N ALA A 422 25.03 2.87 11.28
CA ALA A 422 23.75 3.46 11.00
C ALA A 422 23.17 2.88 9.69
N ALA A 423 21.90 2.55 9.71
CA ALA A 423 21.16 2.05 8.57
C ALA A 423 21.14 3.11 7.46
N ALA A 424 21.92 2.87 6.40
CA ALA A 424 21.86 3.64 5.17
C ALA A 424 20.58 3.28 4.40
N ALA A 425 19.92 4.28 3.82
CA ALA A 425 18.79 4.11 2.93
C ALA A 425 19.13 3.20 1.74
N PRO A 426 18.19 2.43 1.19
CA PRO A 426 18.46 1.56 0.07
C PRO A 426 18.92 2.38 -1.16
N PRO A 427 19.90 1.90 -1.93
CA PRO A 427 20.63 2.66 -2.97
C PRO A 427 19.74 3.19 -4.11
N ILE A 428 18.54 2.69 -4.27
CA ILE A 428 17.61 3.11 -5.34
C ILE A 428 16.98 4.49 -5.06
N LEU A 429 16.78 4.86 -3.79
CA LEU A 429 16.23 6.18 -3.44
C LEU A 429 17.31 7.28 -3.54
N GLN A 430 18.57 6.98 -3.31
CA GLN A 430 19.68 7.91 -3.50
C GLN A 430 19.89 8.27 -4.97
N SER A 431 19.78 7.30 -5.89
CA SER A 431 19.92 7.54 -7.34
C SER A 431 18.84 8.44 -7.93
N LEU A 432 17.63 8.50 -7.34
CA LEU A 432 16.55 9.36 -7.80
C LEU A 432 16.68 10.81 -7.27
N ALA A 433 17.28 11.00 -6.09
CA ALA A 433 17.56 12.32 -5.54
C ALA A 433 18.67 13.05 -6.33
N ASP A 434 19.72 12.33 -6.71
CA ASP A 434 20.83 12.88 -7.50
C ASP A 434 20.44 13.26 -8.94
N SER A 435 19.37 12.64 -9.47
CA SER A 435 18.87 12.95 -10.81
C SER A 435 17.99 14.23 -10.87
N ALA A 436 17.49 14.70 -9.73
CA ALA A 436 16.65 15.91 -9.64
C ALA A 436 17.46 17.20 -9.52
N GLU A 437 18.75 17.13 -9.16
CA GLU A 437 19.59 18.30 -8.91
C GLU A 437 20.35 18.81 -10.15
N THR A 438 20.23 18.12 -11.30
CA THR A 438 20.96 18.46 -12.55
C THR A 438 20.10 19.05 -13.68
N ALA A 439 18.89 19.55 -13.40
CA ALA A 439 18.10 20.25 -14.41
C ALA A 439 18.50 21.75 -14.52
N PRO A 440 18.80 22.29 -15.73
CA PRO A 440 19.14 23.69 -15.89
C PRO A 440 17.92 24.62 -15.69
N PRO A 441 18.10 25.88 -15.31
CA PRO A 441 16.99 26.81 -15.06
C PRO A 441 16.23 27.13 -16.33
N ALA A 442 14.90 27.14 -16.22
CA ALA A 442 13.98 27.41 -17.30
C ALA A 442 14.23 28.81 -17.92
N GLY A 443 14.40 28.84 -19.23
CA GLY A 443 14.59 30.02 -20.02
C GLY A 443 13.34 30.92 -20.03
N THR A 444 13.59 32.20 -20.11
CA THR A 444 12.65 33.35 -20.17
C THR A 444 11.62 33.17 -21.31
N ALA A 445 10.36 33.45 -20.98
CA ALA A 445 9.25 33.48 -21.94
C ALA A 445 9.42 34.58 -23.01
N PRO A 446 8.94 34.35 -24.26
CA PRO A 446 8.92 35.40 -25.28
C PRO A 446 7.81 36.39 -25.05
N PRO A 447 7.93 37.67 -25.58
CA PRO A 447 6.96 38.72 -25.39
C PRO A 447 5.69 38.51 -26.22
N ASP A 448 4.56 38.99 -25.69
CA ASP A 448 3.23 38.96 -26.29
C ASP A 448 3.17 39.74 -27.63
N PRO A 449 2.33 39.30 -28.59
CA PRO A 449 2.08 40.05 -29.82
C PRO A 449 1.13 41.22 -29.59
N PRO A 450 1.20 42.29 -30.38
CA PRO A 450 0.35 43.46 -30.21
C PRO A 450 -1.09 43.19 -30.67
N THR A 451 -2.03 43.65 -29.87
CA THR A 451 -3.47 43.67 -30.18
C THR A 451 -3.81 44.78 -31.21
N PRO A 452 -4.79 44.53 -32.10
CA PRO A 452 -5.35 45.54 -32.94
C PRO A 452 -6.34 46.47 -32.25
#